data_11118826adee55938fc0273188fd87f2
#
_entry.id   11118826adee55938fc0273188fd87f2
#
_cell.length_a   1.000
_cell.length_b   1.000
_cell.length_c   1.000
_cell.angle_alpha   90.00
_cell.angle_beta   90.00
_cell.angle_gamma   90.00
#
_symmetry.space_group_name_H-M   'P 1'
#
loop_
_entity.id
_entity.type
_entity.pdbx_description
1 polymer ?
#
loop_
_entity_poly.entity_id
_entity_poly.type
_entity_poly.pdbx_seq_one_letter_code
_entity_poly.pdbx_strand_id
1 'polypeptide(L)'
;KIVSRKKSNNYLSYREINHSFLRGNVLIVNCTPVGTYPDINKCPNLPYNLLNEENILYDLVYNPSETLFIKKGKEMGCKTLNGYEMLKFQAEMSWNLWTKTTK
;
A
#
# COMPACT_ATOMS: atom_id res chain seq x y z
N LYS A 1 -9.67 1.78 -8.04
CA LYS A 1 -10.87 2.15 -7.28
C LYS A 1 -10.50 2.77 -5.94
N ILE A 2 -11.33 3.69 -5.49
CA ILE A 2 -11.10 4.39 -4.22
C ILE A 2 -12.00 3.77 -3.16
N VAL A 3 -11.41 3.48 -2.00
CA VAL A 3 -12.11 2.93 -0.84
C VAL A 3 -12.11 3.96 0.28
N SER A 4 -13.24 4.15 0.91
CA SER A 4 -13.42 5.13 1.98
C SER A 4 -14.18 4.52 3.14
N ARG A 5 -14.06 5.13 4.33
CA ARG A 5 -14.82 4.71 5.51
C ARG A 5 -16.33 4.91 5.32
N LYS A 6 -16.72 5.84 4.45
CA LYS A 6 -18.13 6.07 4.13
C LYS A 6 -18.37 5.75 2.66
N LYS A 7 -19.44 5.00 2.39
CA LYS A 7 -19.85 4.72 1.02
C LYS A 7 -20.37 6.00 0.36
N SER A 8 -19.97 6.22 -0.88
CA SER A 8 -20.52 7.27 -1.73
C SER A 8 -20.67 6.72 -3.14
N ASN A 9 -21.26 7.51 -4.06
CA ASN A 9 -21.47 7.08 -5.44
C ASN A 9 -20.17 6.72 -6.16
N ASN A 10 -19.05 7.32 -5.74
CA ASN A 10 -17.76 7.14 -6.41
C ASN A 10 -16.76 6.31 -5.60
N TYR A 11 -17.10 5.98 -4.35
CA TYR A 11 -16.18 5.29 -3.44
C TYR A 11 -16.82 4.02 -2.90
N LEU A 12 -15.99 3.01 -2.72
CA LEU A 12 -16.40 1.79 -2.02
C LEU A 12 -16.16 1.95 -0.53
N SER A 13 -16.98 1.29 0.28
CA SER A 13 -16.66 1.13 1.69
C SER A 13 -15.75 -0.09 1.86
N TYR A 14 -15.07 -0.18 2.99
CA TYR A 14 -14.22 -1.34 3.29
C TYR A 14 -15.01 -2.65 3.32
N ARG A 15 -16.30 -2.58 3.68
CA ARG A 15 -17.18 -3.77 3.72
C ARG A 15 -17.47 -4.34 2.35
N GLU A 16 -17.31 -3.55 1.29
CA GLU A 16 -17.58 -3.98 -0.08
C GLU A 16 -16.40 -4.72 -0.70
N ILE A 17 -15.24 -4.70 -0.05
CA ILE A 17 -14.07 -5.42 -0.52
C ILE A 17 -14.26 -6.90 -0.18
N ASN A 18 -14.29 -7.74 -1.18
CA ASN A 18 -14.48 -9.18 -1.02
C ASN A 18 -13.41 -9.96 -1.78
N HIS A 19 -13.50 -11.28 -1.73
CA HIS A 19 -12.53 -12.16 -2.39
C HIS A 19 -12.41 -11.88 -3.88
N SER A 20 -13.51 -11.57 -4.56
CA SER A 20 -13.50 -11.29 -5.99
C SER A 20 -12.68 -10.04 -6.33
N PHE A 21 -12.74 -9.02 -5.46
CA PHE A 21 -11.97 -7.79 -5.64
C PHE A 21 -10.47 -8.04 -5.57
N LEU A 22 -10.06 -8.99 -4.73
CA LEU A 22 -8.65 -9.24 -4.43
C LEU A 22 -8.05 -10.36 -5.28
N ARG A 23 -8.84 -10.89 -6.22
CA ARG A 23 -8.38 -11.96 -7.10
C ARG A 23 -7.37 -11.42 -8.11
N GLY A 24 -6.27 -12.16 -8.29
CA GLY A 24 -5.24 -11.83 -9.25
C GLY A 24 -4.27 -10.76 -8.75
N ASN A 25 -3.57 -10.14 -9.67
CA ASN A 25 -2.56 -9.13 -9.38
C ASN A 25 -3.21 -7.79 -9.03
N VAL A 26 -3.49 -7.58 -7.76
CA VAL A 26 -4.13 -6.36 -7.27
C VAL A 26 -3.10 -5.55 -6.47
N LEU A 27 -2.99 -4.27 -6.82
CA LEU A 27 -2.16 -3.31 -6.07
C LEU A 27 -3.07 -2.54 -5.12
N ILE A 28 -2.74 -2.58 -3.84
CA ILE A 28 -3.47 -1.87 -2.79
C ILE A 28 -2.56 -0.80 -2.23
N VAL A 29 -2.98 0.46 -2.36
CA VAL A 29 -2.19 1.62 -1.93
C VAL A 29 -2.87 2.27 -0.73
N ASN A 30 -2.14 2.42 0.38
CA ASN A 30 -2.60 3.21 1.52
C ASN A 30 -2.14 4.65 1.32
N CYS A 31 -3.08 5.51 0.93
CA CYS A 31 -2.83 6.95 0.74
C CYS A 31 -3.24 7.77 1.98
N THR A 32 -3.62 7.10 3.07
CA THR A 32 -4.06 7.76 4.29
C THR A 32 -2.89 7.89 5.27
N PRO A 33 -2.98 8.76 6.28
CA PRO A 33 -1.97 8.80 7.35
C PRO A 33 -2.15 7.70 8.38
N VAL A 34 -3.10 6.79 8.21
CA VAL A 34 -3.37 5.72 9.18
C VAL A 34 -2.16 4.82 9.32
N GLY A 35 -1.70 4.64 10.55
CA GLY A 35 -0.51 3.86 10.86
C GLY A 35 0.76 4.69 11.02
N THR A 36 0.68 6.01 10.78
CA THR A 36 1.80 6.93 11.00
C THR A 36 2.09 7.10 12.49
N TYR A 37 3.36 7.20 12.84
CA TYR A 37 3.77 7.50 14.21
C TYR A 37 3.05 8.77 14.72
N PRO A 38 2.52 8.80 15.95
CA PRO A 38 2.68 7.79 17.01
C PRO A 38 1.63 6.66 17.01
N ASP A 39 0.62 6.70 16.15
CA ASP A 39 -0.48 5.72 16.13
C ASP A 39 -0.12 4.49 15.30
N ILE A 40 0.99 3.86 15.64
CA ILE A 40 1.58 2.77 14.87
C ILE A 40 0.78 1.46 14.92
N ASN A 41 -0.17 1.36 15.85
CA ASN A 41 -1.00 0.16 16.00
C ASN A 41 -2.30 0.22 15.19
N LYS A 42 -2.42 1.20 14.30
CA LYS A 42 -3.59 1.36 13.44
C LYS A 42 -3.25 1.02 12.00
N CYS A 43 -4.22 0.50 11.28
CA CYS A 43 -4.11 0.23 9.85
C CYS A 43 -5.46 0.43 9.18
N PRO A 44 -5.50 0.61 7.84
CA PRO A 44 -6.77 0.63 7.14
C PRO A 44 -7.57 -0.64 7.41
N ASN A 45 -8.88 -0.53 7.52
CA ASN A 45 -9.75 -1.64 7.91
C ASN A 45 -10.09 -2.56 6.72
N LEU A 46 -9.07 -3.16 6.15
CA LEU A 46 -9.20 -4.09 5.03
C LEU A 46 -9.48 -5.51 5.52
N PRO A 47 -10.10 -6.37 4.69
CA PRO A 47 -10.23 -7.78 5.00
C PRO A 47 -8.89 -8.50 4.77
N TYR A 48 -7.96 -8.35 5.68
CA TYR A 48 -6.59 -8.88 5.51
C TYR A 48 -6.57 -10.39 5.35
N ASN A 49 -7.52 -11.09 5.93
CA ASN A 49 -7.63 -12.53 5.79
C ASN A 49 -7.94 -13.00 4.36
N LEU A 50 -8.38 -12.08 3.50
CA LEU A 50 -8.66 -12.37 2.09
C LEU A 50 -7.49 -12.07 1.17
N LEU A 51 -6.44 -11.45 1.68
CA LEU A 51 -5.25 -11.11 0.90
C LEU A 51 -4.49 -12.40 0.52
N ASN A 52 -3.78 -12.34 -0.59
CA ASN A 52 -3.03 -13.49 -1.11
C ASN A 52 -1.69 -13.04 -1.70
N GLU A 53 -0.87 -14.01 -2.11
CA GLU A 53 0.50 -13.75 -2.62
C GLU A 53 0.54 -12.97 -3.94
N GLU A 54 -0.56 -12.88 -4.66
CA GLU A 54 -0.63 -12.09 -5.89
C GLU A 54 -0.93 -10.62 -5.62
N ASN A 55 -1.34 -10.29 -4.39
CA ASN A 55 -1.61 -8.91 -4.01
C ASN A 55 -0.31 -8.20 -3.65
N ILE A 56 -0.26 -6.90 -3.97
CA ILE A 56 0.86 -6.03 -3.63
C ILE A 56 0.33 -4.90 -2.78
N LEU A 57 0.93 -4.71 -1.60
CA LEU A 57 0.57 -3.61 -0.71
C LEU A 57 1.64 -2.52 -0.77
N TYR A 58 1.20 -1.32 -1.06
CA TYR A 58 2.06 -0.15 -1.07
C TYR A 58 1.55 0.85 -0.04
N ASP A 59 2.41 1.21 0.91
CA ASP A 59 2.08 2.18 1.94
C ASP A 59 2.90 3.45 1.73
N LEU A 60 2.22 4.57 1.56
CA LEU A 60 2.89 5.86 1.43
C LEU A 60 3.51 6.33 2.75
N VAL A 61 3.06 5.76 3.87
CA VAL A 61 3.63 6.04 5.18
C VAL A 61 5.04 5.45 5.23
N TYR A 62 6.01 6.22 5.71
CA TYR A 62 7.39 5.76 5.85
C TYR A 62 7.90 5.83 7.31
N ASN A 63 7.13 6.34 8.20
CA ASN A 63 7.44 6.38 9.64
C ASN A 63 6.23 5.87 10.43
N PRO A 64 6.26 4.64 10.95
CA PRO A 64 7.40 3.71 10.95
C PRO A 64 7.70 3.12 9.56
N SER A 65 8.88 2.58 9.38
CA SER A 65 9.28 1.97 8.10
C SER A 65 8.48 0.71 7.77
N GLU A 66 8.02 0.01 8.79
CA GLU A 66 7.12 -1.13 8.62
C GLU A 66 5.85 -0.87 9.40
N THR A 67 4.81 -0.41 8.72
CA THR A 67 3.51 -0.13 9.32
C THR A 67 2.75 -1.43 9.59
N LEU A 68 1.69 -1.34 10.41
CA LEU A 68 0.83 -2.49 10.67
C LEU A 68 0.18 -3.00 9.38
N PHE A 69 -0.17 -2.11 8.46
CA PHE A 69 -0.68 -2.46 7.13
C PHE A 69 0.30 -3.38 6.39
N ILE A 70 1.57 -3.00 6.35
CA ILE A 70 2.63 -3.78 5.71
C ILE A 70 2.84 -5.12 6.44
N LYS A 71 2.89 -5.12 7.78
CA LYS A 71 3.06 -6.34 8.56
C LYS A 71 1.96 -7.35 8.28
N LYS A 72 0.72 -6.90 8.23
CA LYS A 72 -0.42 -7.78 7.95
C LYS A 72 -0.38 -8.33 6.55
N GLY A 73 0.06 -7.52 5.58
CA GLY A 73 0.25 -7.99 4.21
C GLY A 73 1.29 -9.08 4.12
N LYS A 74 2.42 -8.91 4.79
CA LYS A 74 3.49 -9.90 4.81
C LYS A 74 3.03 -11.23 5.43
N GLU A 75 2.20 -11.18 6.46
CA GLU A 75 1.65 -12.38 7.07
C GLU A 75 0.80 -13.19 6.09
N MET A 76 0.18 -12.52 5.13
CA MET A 76 -0.64 -13.16 4.10
C MET A 76 0.14 -13.51 2.83
N GLY A 77 1.45 -13.30 2.84
CA GLY A 77 2.31 -13.62 1.70
C GLY A 77 2.34 -12.57 0.61
N CYS A 78 1.77 -11.40 0.85
CA CYS A 78 1.76 -10.31 -0.13
C CYS A 78 3.16 -9.73 -0.33
N LYS A 79 3.41 -9.21 -1.52
CA LYS A 79 4.55 -8.33 -1.76
C LYS A 79 4.23 -6.96 -1.18
N THR A 80 5.22 -6.31 -0.60
CA THR A 80 5.00 -5.02 0.08
C THR A 80 6.06 -4.01 -0.33
N LEU A 81 5.65 -2.73 -0.32
CA LEU A 81 6.52 -1.60 -0.61
C LEU A 81 6.10 -0.44 0.27
N ASN A 82 7.06 0.24 0.89
CA ASN A 82 6.76 1.42 1.71
C ASN A 82 7.19 2.71 1.00
N GLY A 83 6.80 3.85 1.57
CA GLY A 83 7.11 5.16 0.98
C GLY A 83 8.61 5.44 0.91
N TYR A 84 9.38 4.97 1.87
CA TYR A 84 10.84 5.14 1.86
C TYR A 84 11.47 4.38 0.70
N GLU A 85 11.07 3.14 0.48
CA GLU A 85 11.58 2.33 -0.62
C GLU A 85 11.23 2.96 -1.97
N MET A 86 10.03 3.52 -2.09
CA MET A 86 9.61 4.19 -3.32
C MET A 86 10.44 5.45 -3.58
N LEU A 87 10.72 6.25 -2.55
CA LEU A 87 11.58 7.43 -2.68
C LEU A 87 12.98 7.02 -3.14
N LYS A 88 13.51 5.94 -2.60
CA LYS A 88 14.80 5.41 -2.99
C LYS A 88 14.82 5.00 -4.46
N PHE A 89 13.78 4.29 -4.90
CA PHE A 89 13.64 3.90 -6.30
C PHE A 89 13.55 5.11 -7.22
N GLN A 90 12.77 6.12 -6.85
CA GLN A 90 12.65 7.34 -7.64
C GLN A 90 13.97 8.07 -7.76
N ALA A 91 14.74 8.14 -6.68
CA ALA A 91 16.04 8.77 -6.69
C ALA A 91 17.01 8.03 -7.62
N GLU A 92 17.02 6.70 -7.56
CA GLU A 92 17.88 5.89 -8.42
C GLU A 92 17.49 6.01 -9.89
N MET A 93 16.21 6.01 -10.20
CA MET A 93 15.73 6.16 -11.56
C MET A 93 16.06 7.57 -12.11
N SER A 94 15.87 8.59 -11.32
CA SER A 94 16.20 9.96 -11.69
C SER A 94 17.69 10.11 -11.97
N TRP A 95 18.52 9.52 -11.13
CA TRP A 95 19.97 9.52 -11.30
C TRP A 95 20.36 8.84 -12.60
N ASN A 96 19.80 7.66 -12.88
CA ASN A 96 20.10 6.92 -14.09
C ASN A 96 19.70 7.69 -15.36
N LEU A 97 18.51 8.32 -15.36
CA LEU A 97 18.06 9.14 -16.47
C LEU A 97 18.96 10.34 -16.67
N TRP A 98 19.35 10.99 -15.59
CA TRP A 98 20.18 12.18 -15.63
C TRP A 98 21.58 11.88 -16.16
N THR A 99 22.16 10.76 -15.72
CA THR A 99 23.48 10.34 -16.22
C THR A 99 23.45 9.95 -17.70
N LYS A 100 22.32 9.39 -18.17
CA LYS A 100 22.17 9.07 -19.59
C LYS A 100 22.03 10.31 -20.46
N THR A 101 21.42 11.36 -19.94
CA THR A 101 21.21 12.59 -20.70
C THR A 101 22.44 13.49 -20.74
N THR A 102 23.37 13.29 -19.83
CA THR A 102 24.61 14.08 -19.78
C THR A 102 25.72 13.51 -20.64
N LYS A 103 25.48 12.40 -21.26
CA LYS A 103 26.42 11.83 -22.23
C LYS A 103 26.26 12.57 -23.57
#